data_db539a83e12ff85fd2920ebb5b817f98
#
_entry.id   db539a83e12ff85fd2920ebb5b817f98
#
_cell.length_a   1.000
_cell.length_b   1.000
_cell.length_c   1.000
_cell.angle_alpha   90.00
_cell.angle_beta   90.00
_cell.angle_gamma   90.00
#
_symmetry.space_group_name_H-M   'P 1'
#
loop_
_entity.id
_entity.type
_entity.pdbx_description
1 polymer ?
#
loop_
_entity_poly.entity_id
_entity_poly.type
_entity_poly.pdbx_seq_one_letter_code
_entity_poly.pdbx_strand_id
1 'polypeptide(L)'
;MERYNITYNRLVAGKYKDIGSPFKEMTSEERAVFQQTLDEMRDYFVSEVAKNRHMNKKDVDKIANGLFYLGSQAKDYGLVDELGGKAEVISYIEKKENIKAEIVEYKKSRGLLGLLSDTMSQSSFYVGKGIGSSLLDKSASSAVSINT
;
A
#
# COMPACT_ATOMS: atom_id res chain seq x y z
N MET A 1 25.57 -3.13 -2.82
CA MET A 1 25.93 -1.71 -2.80
C MET A 1 27.35 -1.47 -3.31
N GLU A 2 28.31 -2.27 -2.95
CA GLU A 2 29.72 -2.18 -3.44
C GLU A 2 29.83 -2.16 -4.95
N ARG A 3 29.03 -2.98 -5.67
CA ARG A 3 29.00 -3.01 -7.15
C ARG A 3 28.67 -1.65 -7.81
N TYR A 4 28.04 -0.74 -7.06
CA TYR A 4 27.62 0.58 -7.57
C TYR A 4 28.31 1.74 -6.86
N ASN A 5 29.38 1.48 -6.10
CA ASN A 5 30.10 2.50 -5.30
C ASN A 5 29.17 3.35 -4.40
N ILE A 6 28.11 2.73 -3.87
CA ILE A 6 27.18 3.39 -2.95
C ILE A 6 27.62 3.09 -1.52
N THR A 7 27.95 4.14 -0.76
CA THR A 7 28.29 4.02 0.67
C THR A 7 27.05 4.33 1.52
N TYR A 8 26.71 3.42 2.42
CA TYR A 8 25.66 3.64 3.41
C TYR A 8 26.27 4.16 4.72
N ASN A 9 26.02 5.42 5.03
CA ASN A 9 26.44 6.04 6.30
C ASN A 9 25.30 5.95 7.32
N ARG A 10 25.45 5.05 8.31
CA ARG A 10 24.45 4.82 9.34
C ARG A 10 24.53 5.86 10.45
N LEU A 11 23.49 6.70 10.60
CA LEU A 11 23.32 7.64 11.71
C LEU A 11 21.95 7.38 12.35
N VAL A 12 21.92 6.77 13.54
CA VAL A 12 20.67 6.42 14.22
C VAL A 12 20.74 6.75 15.71
N ALA A 13 19.64 7.23 16.26
CA ALA A 13 19.44 7.39 17.68
C ALA A 13 18.54 6.22 18.19
N GLY A 14 19.14 5.27 18.87
CA GLY A 14 18.49 4.06 19.37
C GLY A 14 18.91 2.77 18.63
N LYS A 15 19.11 1.70 19.40
CA LYS A 15 19.70 0.43 18.94
C LYS A 15 18.93 -0.20 17.78
N TYR A 16 17.61 -0.13 17.79
CA TYR A 16 16.73 -0.80 16.82
C TYR A 16 16.05 0.16 15.84
N LYS A 17 16.52 1.42 15.75
CA LYS A 17 15.82 2.45 14.96
C LYS A 17 15.77 2.15 13.45
N ASP A 18 16.72 1.38 12.96
CA ASP A 18 16.86 0.95 11.56
C ASP A 18 16.64 -0.56 11.36
N ILE A 19 15.95 -1.21 12.29
CA ILE A 19 15.57 -2.61 12.14
C ILE A 19 14.72 -2.78 10.88
N GLY A 20 15.04 -3.81 10.07
CA GLY A 20 14.38 -4.04 8.79
C GLY A 20 14.83 -3.13 7.65
N SER A 21 15.88 -2.30 7.84
CA SER A 21 16.47 -1.50 6.76
C SER A 21 16.93 -2.40 5.60
N PRO A 22 16.63 -2.04 4.33
CA PRO A 22 17.10 -2.78 3.16
C PRO A 22 18.60 -2.60 2.89
N PHE A 23 19.27 -1.70 3.64
CA PHE A 23 20.65 -1.34 3.40
C PHE A 23 21.66 -2.04 4.31
N LYS A 24 21.18 -2.89 5.23
CA LYS A 24 22.02 -3.71 6.10
C LYS A 24 21.38 -5.07 6.32
N GLU A 25 22.20 -6.07 6.62
CA GLU A 25 21.72 -7.35 7.10
C GLU A 25 21.17 -7.23 8.52
N MET A 26 20.07 -7.92 8.79
CA MET A 26 19.46 -7.97 10.10
C MET A 26 20.28 -8.89 11.00
N THR A 27 20.69 -8.40 12.16
CA THR A 27 21.39 -9.23 13.16
C THR A 27 20.46 -10.29 13.76
N SER A 28 21.04 -11.33 14.37
CA SER A 28 20.24 -12.37 15.03
C SER A 28 19.38 -11.82 16.16
N GLU A 29 19.89 -10.82 16.90
CA GLU A 29 19.15 -10.15 17.97
C GLU A 29 17.99 -9.33 17.40
N GLU A 30 18.23 -8.53 16.36
CA GLU A 30 17.18 -7.75 15.70
C GLU A 30 16.10 -8.66 15.12
N ARG A 31 16.49 -9.77 14.53
CA ARG A 31 15.56 -10.79 14.01
C ARG A 31 14.70 -11.38 15.12
N ALA A 32 15.27 -11.71 16.26
CA ALA A 32 14.55 -12.29 17.39
C ALA A 32 13.50 -11.28 17.94
N VAL A 33 13.90 -10.03 18.17
CA VAL A 33 13.00 -8.97 18.65
C VAL A 33 11.88 -8.72 17.66
N PHE A 34 12.20 -8.67 16.37
CA PHE A 34 11.21 -8.38 15.33
C PHE A 34 10.24 -9.55 15.15
N GLN A 35 10.74 -10.79 15.18
CA GLN A 35 9.90 -11.98 15.11
C GLN A 35 8.97 -12.08 16.31
N GLN A 36 9.44 -11.85 17.53
CA GLN A 36 8.59 -11.82 18.71
C GLN A 36 7.44 -10.83 18.56
N THR A 37 7.73 -9.62 18.08
CA THR A 37 6.69 -8.59 17.85
C THR A 37 5.66 -9.07 16.82
N LEU A 38 6.09 -9.70 15.72
CA LEU A 38 5.20 -10.24 14.70
C LEU A 38 4.32 -11.37 15.25
N ASP A 39 4.89 -12.25 16.06
CA ASP A 39 4.16 -13.37 16.68
C ASP A 39 3.09 -12.85 17.66
N GLU A 40 3.40 -11.85 18.48
CA GLU A 40 2.45 -11.21 19.39
C GLU A 40 1.32 -10.51 18.62
N MET A 41 1.65 -9.77 17.56
CA MET A 41 0.64 -9.13 16.69
C MET A 41 -0.27 -10.15 16.01
N ARG A 42 0.31 -11.27 15.54
CA ARG A 42 -0.44 -12.36 14.93
C ARG A 42 -1.37 -13.03 15.95
N ASP A 43 -0.89 -13.31 17.14
CA ASP A 43 -1.69 -13.93 18.21
C ASP A 43 -2.86 -13.05 18.63
N TYR A 44 -2.63 -11.75 18.76
CA TYR A 44 -3.68 -10.77 19.01
C TYR A 44 -4.72 -10.78 17.88
N PHE A 45 -4.29 -10.71 16.62
CA PHE A 45 -5.18 -10.76 15.46
C PHE A 45 -6.03 -12.03 15.44
N VAL A 46 -5.42 -13.21 15.62
CA VAL A 46 -6.12 -14.50 15.69
C VAL A 46 -7.16 -14.50 16.81
N SER A 47 -6.82 -13.96 17.95
CA SER A 47 -7.72 -13.87 19.11
C SER A 47 -8.93 -12.97 18.83
N GLU A 48 -8.72 -11.82 18.19
CA GLU A 48 -9.81 -10.91 17.83
C GLU A 48 -10.72 -11.49 16.75
N VAL A 49 -10.17 -12.17 15.75
CA VAL A 49 -11.00 -12.87 14.74
C VAL A 49 -11.82 -13.97 15.39
N ALA A 50 -11.20 -14.82 16.23
CA ALA A 50 -11.88 -15.89 16.93
C ALA A 50 -13.06 -15.37 17.77
N LYS A 51 -12.82 -14.31 18.54
CA LYS A 51 -13.82 -13.64 19.35
C LYS A 51 -14.99 -13.08 18.52
N ASN A 52 -14.65 -12.29 17.49
CA ASN A 52 -15.66 -11.58 16.70
C ASN A 52 -16.47 -12.52 15.77
N ARG A 53 -15.87 -13.64 15.37
CA ARG A 53 -16.53 -14.66 14.53
C ARG A 53 -17.09 -15.84 15.35
N HIS A 54 -16.96 -15.82 16.68
CA HIS A 54 -17.35 -16.91 17.58
C HIS A 54 -16.73 -18.27 17.19
N MET A 55 -15.48 -18.23 16.72
CA MET A 55 -14.72 -19.39 16.26
C MET A 55 -13.75 -19.89 17.34
N ASN A 56 -13.35 -21.15 17.23
CA ASN A 56 -12.26 -21.65 18.06
C ASN A 56 -10.94 -21.01 17.63
N LYS A 57 -10.15 -20.48 18.58
CA LYS A 57 -8.86 -19.85 18.30
C LYS A 57 -7.92 -20.77 17.50
N LYS A 58 -7.93 -22.09 17.79
CA LYS A 58 -7.09 -23.07 17.07
C LYS A 58 -7.47 -23.21 15.60
N ASP A 59 -8.74 -23.01 15.25
CA ASP A 59 -9.18 -23.13 13.86
C ASP A 59 -8.89 -21.85 13.09
N VAL A 60 -9.02 -20.69 13.73
CA VAL A 60 -8.54 -19.41 13.17
C VAL A 60 -7.02 -19.42 12.97
N ASP A 61 -6.29 -19.99 13.92
CA ASP A 61 -4.83 -20.09 13.84
C ASP A 61 -4.35 -20.89 12.61
N LYS A 62 -5.06 -21.97 12.24
CA LYS A 62 -4.76 -22.77 11.04
C LYS A 62 -4.91 -21.99 9.73
N ILE A 63 -5.89 -21.10 9.68
CA ILE A 63 -6.16 -20.29 8.49
C ILE A 63 -5.41 -18.96 8.48
N ALA A 64 -4.90 -18.48 9.61
CA ALA A 64 -4.10 -17.26 9.73
C ALA A 64 -2.65 -17.48 9.28
N ASN A 65 -2.46 -17.92 8.04
CA ASN A 65 -1.17 -18.33 7.46
C ASN A 65 -0.52 -17.26 6.58
N GLY A 66 -1.10 -16.05 6.51
CA GLY A 66 -0.60 -14.94 5.70
C GLY A 66 -1.07 -14.94 4.24
N LEU A 67 -1.86 -15.93 3.82
CA LEU A 67 -2.49 -15.94 2.51
C LEU A 67 -3.80 -15.14 2.54
N PHE A 68 -4.20 -14.64 1.37
CA PHE A 68 -5.55 -14.09 1.18
C PHE A 68 -6.48 -15.20 0.66
N TYR A 69 -7.77 -15.05 1.00
CA TYR A 69 -8.81 -15.98 0.60
C TYR A 69 -9.77 -15.35 -0.39
N LEU A 70 -10.25 -16.15 -1.34
CA LEU A 70 -11.38 -15.76 -2.17
C LEU A 70 -12.65 -15.69 -1.30
N GLY A 71 -13.65 -14.93 -1.72
CA GLY A 71 -14.88 -14.76 -0.97
C GLY A 71 -15.57 -16.09 -0.62
N SER A 72 -15.61 -17.06 -1.58
CA SER A 72 -16.13 -18.40 -1.35
C SER A 72 -15.39 -19.13 -0.23
N GLN A 73 -14.06 -19.11 -0.28
CA GLN A 73 -13.22 -19.73 0.76
C GLN A 73 -13.40 -19.04 2.13
N ALA A 74 -13.50 -17.71 2.15
CA ALA A 74 -13.74 -16.95 3.37
C ALA A 74 -15.10 -17.32 3.99
N LYS A 75 -16.12 -17.58 3.16
CA LYS A 75 -17.43 -18.07 3.61
C LYS A 75 -17.35 -19.49 4.17
N ASP A 76 -16.66 -20.39 3.48
CA ASP A 76 -16.48 -21.78 3.93
C ASP A 76 -15.74 -21.85 5.27
N TYR A 77 -14.80 -20.95 5.51
CA TYR A 77 -14.09 -20.81 6.79
C TYR A 77 -14.89 -20.02 7.85
N GLY A 78 -16.06 -19.52 7.55
CA GLY A 78 -16.86 -18.74 8.50
C GLY A 78 -16.35 -17.32 8.76
N LEU A 79 -15.41 -16.81 7.93
CA LEU A 79 -14.88 -15.46 8.05
C LEU A 79 -15.85 -14.38 7.57
N VAL A 80 -16.77 -14.73 6.67
CA VAL A 80 -17.85 -13.89 6.18
C VAL A 80 -19.16 -14.68 6.18
N ASP A 81 -20.29 -13.99 6.30
CA ASP A 81 -21.60 -14.63 6.42
C ASP A 81 -22.21 -14.90 5.04
N GLU A 82 -22.10 -13.93 4.13
CA GLU A 82 -22.67 -14.00 2.79
C GLU A 82 -21.70 -13.42 1.74
N LEU A 83 -21.92 -13.80 0.50
CA LEU A 83 -21.23 -13.25 -0.66
C LEU A 83 -22.15 -12.29 -1.39
N GLY A 84 -21.64 -11.13 -1.75
CA GLY A 84 -22.38 -10.13 -2.48
C GLY A 84 -21.56 -8.89 -2.80
N GLY A 85 -22.06 -8.10 -3.73
CA GLY A 85 -21.53 -6.79 -4.03
C GLY A 85 -22.28 -5.67 -3.30
N LYS A 86 -22.09 -4.44 -3.76
CA LYS A 86 -22.71 -3.24 -3.17
C LYS A 86 -24.24 -3.32 -3.17
N ALA A 87 -24.85 -3.83 -4.23
CA ALA A 87 -26.30 -3.91 -4.36
C ALA A 87 -26.91 -4.89 -3.34
N GLU A 88 -26.27 -6.05 -3.15
CA GLU A 88 -26.68 -7.06 -2.18
C GLU A 88 -26.58 -6.55 -0.75
N VAL A 89 -25.50 -5.83 -0.42
CA VAL A 89 -25.33 -5.22 0.91
C VAL A 89 -26.42 -4.18 1.19
N ILE A 90 -26.74 -3.32 0.22
CA ILE A 90 -27.82 -2.34 0.35
C ILE A 90 -29.14 -3.04 0.58
N SER A 91 -29.48 -4.03 -0.25
CA SER A 91 -30.71 -4.81 -0.13
C SER A 91 -30.82 -5.54 1.21
N TYR A 92 -29.68 -6.06 1.72
CA TYR A 92 -29.62 -6.69 3.03
C TYR A 92 -29.96 -5.71 4.15
N ILE A 93 -29.34 -4.51 4.12
CA ILE A 93 -29.61 -3.46 5.12
C ILE A 93 -31.05 -3.00 5.06
N GLU A 94 -31.59 -2.73 3.87
CA GLU A 94 -32.98 -2.30 3.66
C GLU A 94 -33.97 -3.34 4.25
N LYS A 95 -33.75 -4.61 3.98
CA LYS A 95 -34.59 -5.69 4.53
C LYS A 95 -34.46 -5.84 6.04
N LYS A 96 -33.22 -5.76 6.54
CA LYS A 96 -32.96 -5.97 7.97
C LYS A 96 -33.52 -4.87 8.83
N GLU A 97 -33.37 -3.62 8.41
CA GLU A 97 -33.78 -2.44 9.19
C GLU A 97 -35.18 -1.95 8.77
N ASN A 98 -35.79 -2.56 7.75
CA ASN A 98 -37.09 -2.16 7.17
C ASN A 98 -37.12 -0.67 6.76
N ILE A 99 -36.05 -0.23 6.08
CA ILE A 99 -35.87 1.16 5.59
C ILE A 99 -35.59 1.16 4.10
N LYS A 100 -35.67 2.32 3.48
CA LYS A 100 -35.10 2.58 2.17
C LYS A 100 -33.75 3.28 2.35
N ALA A 101 -32.66 2.67 1.88
CA ALA A 101 -31.33 3.22 2.05
C ALA A 101 -31.07 4.42 1.11
N GLU A 102 -30.59 5.50 1.66
CA GLU A 102 -30.03 6.61 0.90
C GLU A 102 -28.50 6.52 0.93
N ILE A 103 -27.91 6.41 -0.27
CA ILE A 103 -26.47 6.25 -0.42
C ILE A 103 -25.82 7.62 -0.45
N VAL A 104 -25.07 7.96 0.59
CA VAL A 104 -24.27 9.19 0.66
C VAL A 104 -22.81 8.88 0.37
N GLU A 105 -22.26 9.44 -0.71
CA GLU A 105 -20.84 9.33 -1.02
C GLU A 105 -20.08 10.55 -0.46
N TYR A 106 -19.25 10.33 0.53
CA TYR A 106 -18.32 11.36 1.01
C TYR A 106 -17.12 11.46 0.08
N LYS A 107 -17.17 12.40 -0.86
CA LYS A 107 -16.02 12.74 -1.70
C LYS A 107 -15.31 13.94 -1.11
N LYS A 108 -13.98 13.87 -0.97
CA LYS A 108 -13.20 15.06 -0.64
C LYS A 108 -13.40 16.07 -1.78
N SER A 109 -14.04 17.19 -1.49
CA SER A 109 -14.20 18.28 -2.46
C SER A 109 -12.81 18.75 -2.88
N ARG A 110 -12.42 18.43 -4.11
CA ARG A 110 -11.23 19.01 -4.72
C ARG A 110 -11.65 20.41 -5.17
N GLY A 111 -11.20 21.43 -4.45
CA GLY A 111 -11.39 22.82 -4.89
C GLY A 111 -10.78 23.02 -6.29
N LEU A 112 -11.18 24.10 -6.95
CA LEU A 112 -10.73 24.46 -8.31
C LEU A 112 -9.18 24.45 -8.44
N LEU A 113 -8.46 24.84 -7.36
CA LEU A 113 -7.01 24.77 -7.28
C LEU A 113 -6.48 23.32 -7.33
N GLY A 114 -7.16 22.34 -6.75
CA GLY A 114 -6.77 20.93 -6.80
C GLY A 114 -6.92 20.33 -8.21
N LEU A 115 -7.98 20.72 -8.93
CA LEU A 115 -8.17 20.34 -10.34
C LEU A 115 -7.10 20.96 -11.24
N LEU A 116 -6.75 22.24 -11.01
CA LEU A 116 -5.69 22.92 -11.74
C LEU A 116 -4.31 22.32 -11.46
N SER A 117 -4.00 21.95 -10.21
CA SER A 117 -2.72 21.35 -9.86
C SER A 117 -2.51 19.98 -10.52
N ASP A 118 -3.55 19.15 -10.59
CA ASP A 118 -3.48 17.84 -11.25
C ASP A 118 -3.29 17.97 -12.77
N THR A 119 -3.95 18.96 -13.38
CA THR A 119 -3.81 19.23 -14.82
C THR A 119 -2.46 19.86 -15.14
N MET A 120 -1.98 20.78 -14.30
CA MET A 120 -0.67 21.41 -14.46
C MET A 120 0.49 20.45 -14.22
N SER A 121 0.39 19.50 -13.31
CA SER A 121 1.46 18.52 -13.05
C SER A 121 1.70 17.59 -14.24
N GLN A 122 0.63 17.13 -14.91
CA GLN A 122 0.77 16.35 -16.15
C GLN A 122 1.26 17.21 -17.33
N SER A 123 0.74 18.44 -17.49
CA SER A 123 1.15 19.35 -18.55
C SER A 123 2.60 19.82 -18.38
N SER A 124 3.05 20.07 -17.16
CA SER A 124 4.43 20.50 -16.86
C SER A 124 5.47 19.46 -17.26
N PHE A 125 5.15 18.17 -17.18
CA PHE A 125 6.03 17.09 -17.65
C PHE A 125 6.22 17.15 -19.17
N TYR A 126 5.16 17.34 -19.93
CA TYR A 126 5.23 17.43 -21.39
C TYR A 126 5.87 18.74 -21.88
N VAL A 127 5.61 19.84 -21.21
CA VAL A 127 6.26 21.12 -21.48
C VAL A 127 7.77 21.03 -21.19
N GLY A 128 8.15 20.47 -20.06
CA GLY A 128 9.56 20.25 -19.69
C GLY A 128 10.27 19.34 -20.70
N LYS A 129 9.61 18.27 -21.19
CA LYS A 129 10.15 17.39 -22.23
C LYS A 129 10.31 18.11 -23.56
N GLY A 130 9.35 18.94 -23.96
CA GLY A 130 9.41 19.73 -25.19
C GLY A 130 10.53 20.78 -25.18
N ILE A 131 10.71 21.50 -24.08
CA ILE A 131 11.80 22.47 -23.91
C ILE A 131 13.15 21.75 -23.86
N GLY A 132 13.25 20.64 -23.13
CA GLY A 132 14.48 19.85 -23.02
C GLY A 132 14.95 19.31 -24.37
N SER A 133 14.06 18.78 -25.20
CA SER A 133 14.41 18.29 -26.54
C SER A 133 14.87 19.42 -27.47
N SER A 134 14.23 20.58 -27.44
CA SER A 134 14.60 21.72 -28.29
C SER A 134 15.95 22.33 -27.91
N LEU A 135 16.37 22.25 -26.65
CA LEU A 135 17.69 22.70 -26.20
C LEU A 135 18.78 21.70 -26.60
N LEU A 136 18.49 20.40 -26.61
CA LEU A 136 19.43 19.37 -27.05
C LEU A 136 19.65 19.41 -28.58
N ASP A 137 18.62 19.65 -29.39
CA ASP A 137 18.75 19.82 -30.84
C ASP A 137 19.57 21.06 -31.23
N LYS A 138 19.42 22.15 -30.50
CA LYS A 138 20.26 23.37 -30.71
C LYS A 138 21.73 23.13 -30.39
N SER A 139 22.03 22.34 -29.36
CA SER A 139 23.43 22.03 -29.04
C SER A 139 24.10 21.11 -30.04
N ALA A 140 23.32 20.20 -30.66
CA ALA A 140 23.81 19.30 -31.71
C ALA A 140 24.09 20.03 -33.05
N SER A 141 23.28 21.05 -33.40
CA SER A 141 23.49 21.82 -34.64
C SER A 141 24.66 22.83 -34.57
N SER A 142 25.10 23.19 -33.36
CA SER A 142 26.24 24.11 -33.16
C SER A 142 27.60 23.39 -33.20
N ALA A 143 27.63 22.06 -33.21
CA ALA A 143 28.86 21.27 -33.19
C ALA A 143 29.35 20.83 -34.59
N VAL A 144 28.65 21.20 -35.68
CA VAL A 144 28.99 20.79 -37.06
C VAL A 144 29.36 22.04 -37.90
N SER A 145 30.35 22.81 -37.49
CA SER A 145 31.05 23.71 -38.37
C SER A 145 32.51 23.90 -37.90
N ILE A 146 33.34 22.88 -38.17
CA ILE A 146 34.77 23.04 -38.23
C ILE A 146 35.15 22.73 -39.67
N ASN A 147 35.45 23.82 -40.37
CA ASN A 147 35.97 23.84 -41.74
C ASN A 147 37.32 23.14 -41.85
N THR A 148 37.46 22.42 -42.95
CA THR A 148 38.72 22.15 -43.64
C THR A 148 39.36 23.44 -44.14
#